data_6e3917a940efa2f15637bc0d60c5643d
#
_entry.id   6e3917a940efa2f15637bc0d60c5643d
#
_cell.length_a   1.000
_cell.length_b   1.000
_cell.length_c   1.000
_cell.angle_alpha   90.00
_cell.angle_beta   90.00
_cell.angle_gamma   90.00
#
_symmetry.space_group_name_H-M   'P 1'
#
loop_
_entity.id
_entity.type
_entity.pdbx_description
1 polymer ?
#
loop_
_entity_poly.entity_id
_entity_poly.type
_entity_poly.pdbx_seq_one_letter_code
_entity_poly.pdbx_strand_id
1 'polypeptide(L)'
;MFSNSSFISIVSSKEPSGSPFNSLVQLEYEKGIPRNPFINAGALVITDKLLEKVPNLNERLLLYVRELAGSADIDFNKEVADSEYATGERNKALAHLMKSFGNFNGKVSHVFRTYCNHCSIEMNTAQLAQSFLFLANGGINPLNGERVVSTRDTKRINALMLTCGLYDESGDFAYKVGMPGKSGVGGGIVAVIPGKLSIAVWSPEL
;
A
#
# COMPACT_ATOMS: atom_id res chain seq x y z
N MET A 1 4.22 -17.01 4.63
CA MET A 1 3.39 -17.55 3.52
C MET A 1 2.02 -16.89 3.60
N PHE A 2 1.79 -15.85 2.79
CA PHE A 2 0.52 -15.12 2.74
C PHE A 2 -0.33 -15.67 1.58
N SER A 3 -0.83 -16.88 1.73
CA SER A 3 -1.73 -17.45 0.74
C SER A 3 -3.18 -17.15 1.14
N ASN A 4 -3.74 -16.03 0.68
CA ASN A 4 -5.20 -15.96 0.55
C ASN A 4 -5.62 -14.78 -0.33
N SER A 5 -6.06 -15.11 -1.53
CA SER A 5 -6.69 -14.24 -2.51
C SER A 5 -7.99 -13.57 -2.03
N SER A 6 -8.47 -13.92 -0.85
CA SER A 6 -9.66 -13.34 -0.23
C SER A 6 -9.38 -12.03 0.54
N PHE A 7 -8.12 -11.67 0.76
CA PHE A 7 -7.78 -10.52 1.61
C PHE A 7 -8.20 -9.18 1.01
N ILE A 8 -7.94 -8.98 -0.30
CA ILE A 8 -8.28 -7.73 -1.00
C ILE A 8 -9.79 -7.59 -1.19
N SER A 9 -10.51 -8.69 -1.36
CA SER A 9 -11.96 -8.66 -1.60
C SER A 9 -12.83 -8.43 -0.37
N ILE A 10 -12.26 -8.59 0.83
CA ILE A 10 -13.00 -8.47 2.11
C ILE A 10 -12.93 -7.05 2.68
N VAL A 11 -11.94 -6.26 2.27
CA VAL A 11 -11.52 -5.06 3.02
C VAL A 11 -11.89 -3.76 2.31
N SER A 12 -11.97 -3.75 0.98
CA SER A 12 -12.28 -2.57 0.19
C SER A 12 -12.93 -2.92 -1.13
N SER A 13 -13.59 -1.96 -1.76
CA SER A 13 -14.01 -2.04 -3.15
C SER A 13 -12.77 -1.96 -4.08
N LYS A 14 -12.97 -1.99 -5.38
CA LYS A 14 -11.92 -1.93 -6.40
C LYS A 14 -12.13 -0.74 -7.34
N GLU A 15 -12.73 0.31 -6.81
CA GLU A 15 -13.12 1.48 -7.57
C GLU A 15 -12.04 2.55 -7.50
N PRO A 16 -11.86 3.33 -8.57
CA PRO A 16 -11.02 4.52 -8.56
C PRO A 16 -11.38 5.46 -7.40
N SER A 17 -10.44 6.22 -6.94
CA SER A 17 -10.61 7.05 -5.73
C SER A 17 -11.75 8.05 -5.84
N GLY A 18 -11.98 8.64 -7.02
CA GLY A 18 -13.12 9.52 -7.34
C GLY A 18 -13.17 10.85 -6.56
N SER A 19 -12.51 10.91 -5.44
CA SER A 19 -12.36 12.07 -4.54
C SER A 19 -10.95 12.06 -3.97
N PRO A 20 -10.51 13.15 -3.32
CA PRO A 20 -9.23 13.15 -2.62
C PRO A 20 -9.05 11.90 -1.74
N PHE A 21 -7.89 11.31 -1.75
CA PHE A 21 -7.53 10.02 -1.13
C PHE A 21 -7.81 9.91 0.39
N ASN A 22 -8.20 11.00 1.03
CA ASN A 22 -8.53 11.09 2.45
C ASN A 22 -9.89 11.75 2.71
N SER A 23 -10.85 11.61 1.79
CA SER A 23 -12.20 12.19 1.93
C SER A 23 -13.04 11.45 2.97
N LEU A 24 -13.37 12.12 4.06
CA LEU A 24 -14.32 11.64 5.10
C LEU A 24 -15.75 11.56 4.56
N VAL A 25 -16.17 12.56 3.77
CA VAL A 25 -17.53 12.63 3.23
C VAL A 25 -17.82 11.44 2.32
N GLN A 26 -16.87 11.08 1.47
CA GLN A 26 -17.02 9.92 0.60
C GLN A 26 -17.06 8.62 1.39
N LEU A 27 -16.17 8.48 2.38
CA LEU A 27 -16.12 7.28 3.22
C LEU A 27 -17.42 7.11 4.04
N GLU A 28 -18.02 8.20 4.52
CA GLU A 28 -19.31 8.17 5.20
C GLU A 28 -20.44 7.75 4.26
N TYR A 29 -20.49 8.33 3.06
CA TYR A 29 -21.46 7.96 2.03
C TYR A 29 -21.39 6.47 1.67
N GLU A 30 -20.20 5.91 1.67
CA GLU A 30 -19.91 4.49 1.40
C GLU A 30 -19.96 3.61 2.67
N LYS A 31 -20.57 4.10 3.74
CA LYS A 31 -20.79 3.34 4.99
C LYS A 31 -19.49 2.78 5.58
N GLY A 32 -18.42 3.54 5.50
CA GLY A 32 -17.13 3.18 6.06
C GLY A 32 -16.38 2.08 5.27
N ILE A 33 -16.76 1.80 4.03
CA ILE A 33 -16.07 0.84 3.16
C ILE A 33 -15.15 1.60 2.22
N PRO A 34 -13.82 1.46 2.34
CA PRO A 34 -12.89 2.13 1.45
C PRO A 34 -13.04 1.68 -0.02
N ARG A 35 -12.95 2.61 -0.97
CA ARG A 35 -13.05 2.31 -2.40
C ARG A 35 -11.96 1.40 -2.93
N ASN A 36 -10.75 1.52 -2.42
CA ASN A 36 -9.63 0.68 -2.81
C ASN A 36 -8.58 0.60 -1.69
N PRO A 37 -7.64 -0.35 -1.77
CA PRO A 37 -6.62 -0.55 -0.73
C PRO A 37 -5.53 0.53 -0.69
N PHE A 38 -5.44 1.42 -1.67
CA PHE A 38 -4.34 2.38 -1.83
C PHE A 38 -4.65 3.76 -1.26
N ILE A 39 -5.93 4.12 -1.06
CA ILE A 39 -6.30 5.33 -0.32
C ILE A 39 -6.08 5.13 1.17
N ASN A 40 -5.93 6.22 1.93
CA ASN A 40 -5.59 6.16 3.35
C ASN A 40 -6.53 5.27 4.17
N ALA A 41 -7.85 5.38 3.95
CA ALA A 41 -8.83 4.52 4.62
C ALA A 41 -8.61 3.03 4.32
N GLY A 42 -8.32 2.68 3.07
CA GLY A 42 -8.05 1.31 2.66
C GLY A 42 -6.76 0.76 3.29
N ALA A 43 -5.69 1.53 3.28
CA ALA A 43 -4.43 1.14 3.89
C ALA A 43 -4.57 0.95 5.42
N LEU A 44 -5.34 1.80 6.09
CA LEU A 44 -5.65 1.65 7.52
C LEU A 44 -6.42 0.37 7.83
N VAL A 45 -7.44 0.02 7.03
CA VAL A 45 -8.19 -1.24 7.21
C VAL A 45 -7.30 -2.45 6.94
N ILE A 46 -6.43 -2.40 5.93
CA ILE A 46 -5.45 -3.48 5.69
C ILE A 46 -4.53 -3.64 6.89
N THR A 47 -4.00 -2.55 7.44
CA THR A 47 -3.16 -2.59 8.64
C THR A 47 -3.91 -3.20 9.83
N ASP A 48 -5.17 -2.82 10.04
CA ASP A 48 -6.04 -3.41 11.08
C ASP A 48 -6.16 -4.92 10.91
N LYS A 49 -6.47 -5.38 9.70
CA LYS A 49 -6.61 -6.82 9.41
C LYS A 49 -5.30 -7.61 9.47
N LEU A 50 -4.20 -6.98 9.12
CA LEU A 50 -2.88 -7.60 9.26
C LEU A 50 -2.49 -7.76 10.73
N LEU A 51 -2.74 -6.77 11.57
CA LEU A 51 -2.49 -6.86 13.02
C LEU A 51 -3.28 -7.98 13.71
N GLU A 52 -4.49 -8.28 13.23
CA GLU A 52 -5.27 -9.43 13.73
C GLU A 52 -4.62 -10.78 13.43
N LYS A 53 -3.86 -10.89 12.34
CA LYS A 53 -3.40 -12.18 11.79
C LYS A 53 -1.89 -12.39 11.85
N VAL A 54 -1.13 -11.33 12.00
CA VAL A 54 0.32 -11.36 11.88
C VAL A 54 0.96 -10.85 13.17
N PRO A 55 1.48 -11.74 14.01
CA PRO A 55 2.25 -11.31 15.18
C PRO A 55 3.52 -10.57 14.71
N ASN A 56 3.94 -9.57 15.48
CA ASN A 56 5.12 -8.74 15.20
C ASN A 56 5.11 -8.14 13.78
N LEU A 57 3.96 -7.57 13.37
CA LEU A 57 3.70 -7.14 12.00
C LEU A 57 4.79 -6.21 11.45
N ASN A 58 5.27 -5.23 12.24
CA ASN A 58 6.29 -4.28 11.79
C ASN A 58 7.61 -4.98 11.40
N GLU A 59 8.10 -5.87 12.26
CA GLU A 59 9.32 -6.63 12.00
C GLU A 59 9.16 -7.54 10.78
N ARG A 60 8.03 -8.23 10.68
CA ARG A 60 7.77 -9.14 9.56
C ARG A 60 7.62 -8.40 8.25
N LEU A 61 6.98 -7.24 8.25
CA LEU A 61 6.89 -6.40 7.05
C LEU A 61 8.27 -5.90 6.62
N LEU A 62 9.08 -5.44 7.57
CA LEU A 62 10.42 -4.96 7.29
C LEU A 62 11.32 -6.07 6.70
N LEU A 63 11.30 -7.27 7.31
CA LEU A 63 12.02 -8.43 6.78
C LEU A 63 11.56 -8.78 5.37
N TYR A 64 10.26 -8.75 5.12
CA TYR A 64 9.68 -9.02 3.81
C TYR A 64 10.12 -7.99 2.75
N VAL A 65 10.12 -6.70 3.11
CA VAL A 65 10.60 -5.64 2.20
C VAL A 65 12.10 -5.79 1.92
N ARG A 66 12.92 -6.08 2.94
CA ARG A 66 14.34 -6.35 2.81
C ARG A 66 14.64 -7.53 1.89
N GLU A 67 13.87 -8.60 2.00
CA GLU A 67 13.98 -9.77 1.14
C GLU A 67 13.64 -9.44 -0.31
N LEU A 68 12.55 -8.71 -0.56
CA LEU A 68 12.15 -8.30 -1.90
C LEU A 68 13.14 -7.34 -2.55
N ALA A 69 13.71 -6.42 -1.78
CA ALA A 69 14.69 -5.45 -2.25
C ALA A 69 16.12 -6.02 -2.34
N GLY A 70 16.37 -7.17 -1.71
CA GLY A 70 17.73 -7.72 -1.58
C GLY A 70 18.67 -6.86 -0.76
N SER A 71 18.16 -6.14 0.25
CA SER A 71 18.91 -5.13 1.00
C SER A 71 18.54 -5.16 2.48
N ALA A 72 19.52 -5.37 3.34
CA ALA A 72 19.33 -5.48 4.78
C ALA A 72 19.30 -4.11 5.52
N ASP A 73 19.73 -3.05 4.86
CA ASP A 73 19.87 -1.69 5.40
C ASP A 73 18.58 -0.86 5.39
N ILE A 74 17.51 -1.37 4.77
CA ILE A 74 16.18 -0.74 4.78
C ILE A 74 15.63 -0.78 6.21
N ASP A 75 15.14 0.35 6.69
CA ASP A 75 14.53 0.48 8.03
C ASP A 75 13.41 1.52 8.04
N PHE A 76 12.73 1.64 9.18
CA PHE A 76 11.77 2.70 9.42
C PHE A 76 12.50 3.99 9.78
N ASN A 77 12.15 5.10 9.14
CA ASN A 77 12.54 6.42 9.59
C ASN A 77 11.65 6.81 10.78
N LYS A 78 12.23 6.76 11.98
CA LYS A 78 11.50 7.02 13.22
C LYS A 78 11.00 8.46 13.33
N GLU A 79 11.74 9.43 12.85
CA GLU A 79 11.34 10.84 12.91
C GLU A 79 10.13 11.09 12.01
N VAL A 80 10.12 10.51 10.82
CA VAL A 80 8.98 10.55 9.90
C VAL A 80 7.77 9.86 10.52
N ALA A 81 7.92 8.66 11.09
CA ALA A 81 6.83 7.93 11.74
C ALA A 81 6.23 8.71 12.91
N ASP A 82 7.04 9.36 13.72
CA ASP A 82 6.61 10.14 14.86
C ASP A 82 5.90 11.43 14.42
N SER A 83 6.40 12.10 13.38
CA SER A 83 5.78 13.28 12.77
C SER A 83 4.41 12.94 12.18
N GLU A 84 4.31 11.88 11.38
CA GLU A 84 3.05 11.38 10.80
C GLU A 84 2.03 11.03 11.89
N TYR A 85 2.48 10.40 12.96
CA TYR A 85 1.61 10.06 14.08
C TYR A 85 1.10 11.29 14.82
N ALA A 86 1.94 12.30 15.01
CA ALA A 86 1.59 13.53 15.71
C ALA A 86 0.60 14.40 14.92
N THR A 87 0.75 14.46 13.58
CA THR A 87 -0.03 15.35 12.72
C THR A 87 -1.21 14.66 12.01
N GLY A 88 -1.37 13.34 12.16
CA GLY A 88 -2.29 12.53 11.37
C GLY A 88 -3.74 12.50 11.87
N GLU A 89 -4.29 13.61 12.37
CA GLU A 89 -5.65 13.66 12.91
C GLU A 89 -6.72 13.25 11.88
N ARG A 90 -6.54 13.60 10.61
CA ARG A 90 -7.47 13.20 9.56
C ARG A 90 -7.50 11.69 9.36
N ASN A 91 -6.35 11.02 9.41
CA ASN A 91 -6.25 9.56 9.32
C ASN A 91 -6.88 8.87 10.54
N LYS A 92 -6.70 9.43 11.74
CA LYS A 92 -7.38 8.95 12.95
C LYS A 92 -8.91 9.12 12.83
N ALA A 93 -9.39 10.23 12.27
CA ALA A 93 -10.82 10.46 12.01
C ALA A 93 -11.39 9.42 11.02
N LEU A 94 -10.68 9.11 9.92
CA LEU A 94 -11.06 8.03 8.99
C LEU A 94 -11.17 6.66 9.71
N ALA A 95 -10.20 6.33 10.56
CA ALA A 95 -10.24 5.06 11.31
C ALA A 95 -11.39 5.00 12.32
N HIS A 96 -11.69 6.11 13.02
CA HIS A 96 -12.85 6.18 13.92
C HIS A 96 -14.16 6.09 13.15
N LEU A 97 -14.28 6.72 11.98
CA LEU A 97 -15.46 6.63 11.13
C LEU A 97 -15.69 5.19 10.66
N MET A 98 -14.67 4.51 10.16
CA MET A 98 -14.77 3.10 9.77
C MET A 98 -15.15 2.20 10.95
N LYS A 99 -14.62 2.50 12.14
CA LYS A 99 -14.95 1.76 13.37
C LYS A 99 -16.42 1.94 13.77
N SER A 100 -17.01 3.12 13.58
CA SER A 100 -18.43 3.38 13.87
C SER A 100 -19.37 2.57 12.98
N PHE A 101 -18.92 2.21 11.77
CA PHE A 101 -19.64 1.32 10.84
C PHE A 101 -19.34 -0.17 11.06
N GLY A 102 -18.48 -0.53 12.02
CA GLY A 102 -18.09 -1.92 12.27
C GLY A 102 -17.04 -2.49 11.30
N ASN A 103 -16.41 -1.65 10.48
CA ASN A 103 -15.43 -2.07 9.47
C ASN A 103 -13.97 -2.01 9.97
N PHE A 104 -13.76 -1.72 11.26
CA PHE A 104 -12.46 -1.55 11.86
C PHE A 104 -12.48 -2.09 13.30
N ASN A 105 -11.66 -3.08 13.62
CA ASN A 105 -11.77 -3.83 14.88
C ASN A 105 -10.77 -3.35 15.93
N GLY A 106 -9.55 -3.06 15.53
CA GLY A 106 -8.43 -2.75 16.41
C GLY A 106 -8.60 -1.44 17.20
N LYS A 107 -7.67 -1.21 18.12
CA LYS A 107 -7.54 0.08 18.78
C LYS A 107 -6.94 1.09 17.81
N VAL A 108 -7.67 2.17 17.48
CA VAL A 108 -7.26 3.15 16.46
C VAL A 108 -5.83 3.66 16.67
N SER A 109 -5.46 4.01 17.91
CA SER A 109 -4.10 4.49 18.21
C SER A 109 -3.00 3.45 17.91
N HIS A 110 -3.27 2.17 18.09
CA HIS A 110 -2.32 1.10 17.81
C HIS A 110 -2.18 0.84 16.31
N VAL A 111 -3.33 0.71 15.62
CA VAL A 111 -3.34 0.50 14.16
C VAL A 111 -2.71 1.70 13.45
N PHE A 112 -3.04 2.92 13.87
CA PHE A 112 -2.50 4.13 13.27
C PHE A 112 -0.99 4.26 13.50
N ARG A 113 -0.47 3.91 14.69
CA ARG A 113 0.99 3.87 14.92
C ARG A 113 1.68 2.89 13.99
N THR A 114 1.13 1.69 13.83
CA THR A 114 1.66 0.70 12.90
C THR A 114 1.63 1.18 11.46
N TYR A 115 0.53 1.80 11.03
CA TYR A 115 0.41 2.43 9.71
C TYR A 115 1.49 3.50 9.48
N CYS A 116 1.75 4.38 10.45
CA CYS A 116 2.80 5.39 10.35
C CYS A 116 4.19 4.76 10.19
N ASN A 117 4.48 3.67 10.89
CA ASN A 117 5.72 2.93 10.70
C ASN A 117 5.82 2.40 9.26
N HIS A 118 4.73 1.79 8.72
CA HIS A 118 4.73 1.29 7.35
C HIS A 118 4.95 2.41 6.31
N CYS A 119 4.38 3.60 6.53
CA CYS A 119 4.58 4.77 5.66
C CYS A 119 5.98 5.37 5.76
N SER A 120 6.74 5.06 6.81
CA SER A 120 8.06 5.60 7.08
C SER A 120 9.21 4.67 6.68
N ILE A 121 8.96 3.61 5.93
CA ILE A 121 10.02 2.75 5.40
C ILE A 121 10.89 3.58 4.45
N GLU A 122 12.18 3.68 4.78
CA GLU A 122 13.16 4.44 4.01
C GLU A 122 13.93 3.53 3.08
N MET A 123 13.93 3.89 1.79
CA MET A 123 14.67 3.17 0.76
C MET A 123 15.03 4.09 -0.40
N ASN A 124 16.07 3.74 -1.13
CA ASN A 124 16.41 4.43 -2.38
C ASN A 124 15.60 3.88 -3.57
N THR A 125 15.66 4.58 -4.71
CA THR A 125 14.91 4.20 -5.92
C THR A 125 15.28 2.83 -6.48
N ALA A 126 16.53 2.41 -6.35
CA ALA A 126 16.96 1.07 -6.79
C ALA A 126 16.33 -0.03 -5.92
N GLN A 127 16.34 0.15 -4.59
CA GLN A 127 15.69 -0.76 -3.65
C GLN A 127 14.17 -0.79 -3.87
N LEU A 128 13.55 0.37 -4.14
CA LEU A 128 12.13 0.45 -4.44
C LEU A 128 11.79 -0.28 -5.75
N ALA A 129 12.52 -0.06 -6.82
CA ALA A 129 12.33 -0.77 -8.08
C ALA A 129 12.51 -2.28 -7.88
N GLN A 130 13.58 -2.72 -7.22
CA GLN A 130 13.85 -4.13 -6.97
C GLN A 130 12.73 -4.79 -6.16
N SER A 131 12.20 -4.12 -5.13
CA SER A 131 11.13 -4.67 -4.28
C SER A 131 9.81 -4.91 -5.01
N PHE A 132 9.58 -4.26 -6.16
CA PHE A 132 8.38 -4.45 -6.99
C PHE A 132 8.61 -5.40 -8.19
N LEU A 133 9.84 -5.82 -8.44
CA LEU A 133 10.18 -6.61 -9.61
C LEU A 133 9.48 -7.98 -9.66
N PHE A 134 9.08 -8.56 -8.52
CA PHE A 134 8.27 -9.78 -8.48
C PHE A 134 6.92 -9.60 -9.18
N LEU A 135 6.34 -8.40 -9.19
CA LEU A 135 5.09 -8.10 -9.91
C LEU A 135 5.28 -8.11 -11.43
N ALA A 136 6.47 -7.74 -11.91
CA ALA A 136 6.84 -7.90 -13.32
C ALA A 136 7.12 -9.38 -13.65
N ASN A 137 7.63 -10.15 -12.70
CA ASN A 137 8.07 -11.55 -12.86
C ASN A 137 6.98 -12.58 -12.47
N GLY A 138 5.70 -12.27 -12.68
CA GLY A 138 4.61 -13.22 -12.48
C GLY A 138 4.42 -13.68 -11.02
N GLY A 139 4.87 -12.88 -10.07
CA GLY A 139 4.75 -13.14 -8.63
C GLY A 139 5.92 -13.94 -8.03
N ILE A 140 7.03 -14.04 -8.74
CA ILE A 140 8.25 -14.72 -8.29
C ILE A 140 9.32 -13.67 -8.02
N ASN A 141 9.93 -13.72 -6.82
CA ASN A 141 11.10 -12.89 -6.51
C ASN A 141 12.30 -13.33 -7.36
N PRO A 142 12.83 -12.47 -8.26
CA PRO A 142 13.92 -12.88 -9.14
C PRO A 142 15.25 -13.08 -8.41
N LEU A 143 15.41 -12.58 -7.17
CA LEU A 143 16.65 -12.72 -6.40
C LEU A 143 16.85 -14.15 -5.86
N ASN A 144 15.78 -14.83 -5.47
CA ASN A 144 15.86 -16.15 -4.83
C ASN A 144 14.99 -17.22 -5.53
N GLY A 145 14.21 -16.84 -6.54
CA GLY A 145 13.29 -17.73 -7.24
C GLY A 145 12.04 -18.13 -6.47
N GLU A 146 11.81 -17.57 -5.27
CA GLU A 146 10.65 -17.91 -4.46
C GLU A 146 9.38 -17.24 -4.96
N ARG A 147 8.27 -17.97 -4.85
CA ARG A 147 6.96 -17.42 -5.17
C ARG A 147 6.42 -16.56 -4.03
N VAL A 148 6.36 -15.28 -4.28
CA VAL A 148 5.82 -14.25 -3.36
C VAL A 148 4.30 -14.28 -3.33
N VAL A 149 3.67 -14.26 -4.51
CA VAL A 149 2.23 -14.33 -4.70
C VAL A 149 1.88 -15.18 -5.92
N SER A 150 0.63 -15.65 -6.00
CA SER A 150 0.19 -16.42 -7.17
C SER A 150 0.18 -15.55 -8.44
N THR A 151 0.33 -16.17 -9.61
CA THR A 151 0.22 -15.47 -10.91
C THR A 151 -1.11 -14.75 -11.05
N ARG A 152 -2.20 -15.33 -10.52
CA ARG A 152 -3.53 -14.72 -10.50
C ARG A 152 -3.53 -13.44 -9.66
N ASP A 153 -2.95 -13.49 -8.46
CA ASP A 153 -2.94 -12.33 -7.56
C ASP A 153 -1.97 -11.26 -8.06
N THR A 154 -0.85 -11.63 -8.70
CA THR A 154 0.03 -10.69 -9.41
C THR A 154 -0.76 -9.87 -10.45
N LYS A 155 -1.55 -10.53 -11.30
CA LYS A 155 -2.40 -9.84 -12.29
C LYS A 155 -3.41 -8.90 -11.63
N ARG A 156 -4.00 -9.30 -10.50
CA ARG A 156 -4.97 -8.49 -9.74
C ARG A 156 -4.32 -7.27 -9.10
N ILE A 157 -3.12 -7.45 -8.50
CA ILE A 157 -2.37 -6.34 -7.92
C ILE A 157 -2.00 -5.34 -9.02
N ASN A 158 -1.45 -5.80 -10.14
CA ASN A 158 -1.13 -4.94 -11.28
C ASN A 158 -2.37 -4.22 -11.83
N ALA A 159 -3.52 -4.88 -11.92
CA ALA A 159 -4.77 -4.24 -12.34
C ALA A 159 -5.24 -3.16 -11.34
N LEU A 160 -5.14 -3.42 -10.03
CA LEU A 160 -5.43 -2.42 -9.01
C LEU A 160 -4.45 -1.23 -9.07
N MET A 161 -3.16 -1.48 -9.28
CA MET A 161 -2.18 -0.40 -9.45
C MET A 161 -2.50 0.45 -10.69
N LEU A 162 -2.94 -0.15 -11.79
CA LEU A 162 -3.32 0.58 -13.01
C LEU A 162 -4.55 1.48 -12.78
N THR A 163 -5.56 0.98 -12.06
CA THR A 163 -6.85 1.67 -11.90
C THR A 163 -6.95 2.57 -10.68
N CYS A 164 -6.13 2.35 -9.66
CA CYS A 164 -6.25 3.02 -8.36
C CYS A 164 -4.91 3.51 -7.79
N GLY A 165 -3.77 3.18 -8.40
CA GLY A 165 -2.46 3.37 -7.79
C GLY A 165 -1.98 4.82 -7.70
N LEU A 166 -2.52 5.72 -8.52
CA LEU A 166 -2.19 7.15 -8.54
C LEU A 166 -3.38 8.01 -8.06
N TYR A 167 -4.19 7.49 -7.18
CA TYR A 167 -5.34 8.18 -6.58
C TYR A 167 -6.33 8.68 -7.66
N ASP A 168 -6.66 9.97 -7.66
CA ASP A 168 -7.53 10.63 -8.64
C ASP A 168 -6.91 10.77 -10.03
N GLU A 169 -5.59 10.68 -10.16
CA GLU A 169 -4.87 10.75 -11.44
C GLU A 169 -4.67 9.39 -12.14
N SER A 170 -5.15 8.29 -11.54
CA SER A 170 -4.92 6.94 -12.09
C SER A 170 -5.40 6.77 -13.53
N GLY A 171 -6.54 7.38 -13.89
CA GLY A 171 -7.09 7.32 -15.23
C GLY A 171 -6.22 8.06 -16.28
N ASP A 172 -5.74 9.23 -15.92
CA ASP A 172 -4.87 10.05 -16.78
C ASP A 172 -3.50 9.39 -16.97
N PHE A 173 -2.92 8.86 -15.90
CA PHE A 173 -1.69 8.09 -15.97
C PHE A 173 -1.83 6.80 -16.79
N ALA A 174 -2.93 6.07 -16.63
CA ALA A 174 -3.20 4.88 -17.43
C ALA A 174 -3.33 5.21 -18.92
N TYR A 175 -3.97 6.33 -19.26
CA TYR A 175 -4.11 6.80 -20.63
C TYR A 175 -2.78 7.25 -21.25
N LYS A 176 -1.97 8.02 -20.51
CA LYS A 176 -0.71 8.60 -21.01
C LYS A 176 0.45 7.61 -20.99
N VAL A 177 0.52 6.75 -19.96
CA VAL A 177 1.68 5.90 -19.68
C VAL A 177 1.38 4.41 -19.88
N GLY A 178 0.15 3.97 -19.56
CA GLY A 178 -0.31 2.60 -19.82
C GLY A 178 0.34 1.52 -18.96
N MET A 179 0.91 1.87 -17.81
CA MET A 179 1.57 0.93 -16.90
C MET A 179 0.90 0.89 -15.52
N PRO A 180 0.80 -0.28 -14.88
CA PRO A 180 0.50 -0.33 -13.46
C PRO A 180 1.49 0.51 -12.66
N GLY A 181 1.00 1.48 -11.89
CA GLY A 181 1.85 2.38 -11.12
C GLY A 181 1.30 2.64 -9.72
N LYS A 182 2.19 2.99 -8.77
CA LYS A 182 1.83 3.43 -7.43
C LYS A 182 2.66 4.64 -7.05
N SER A 183 1.97 5.73 -6.71
CA SER A 183 2.59 6.94 -6.17
C SER A 183 2.57 6.95 -4.65
N GLY A 184 3.56 7.59 -4.05
CA GLY A 184 3.63 7.84 -2.62
C GLY A 184 3.77 9.34 -2.33
N VAL A 185 3.14 9.82 -1.26
CA VAL A 185 3.21 11.24 -0.83
C VAL A 185 4.67 11.69 -0.56
N GLY A 186 5.57 10.75 -0.22
CA GLY A 186 7.00 11.04 -0.09
C GLY A 186 7.75 11.29 -1.41
N GLY A 187 7.04 11.40 -2.54
CA GLY A 187 7.62 11.75 -3.85
C GLY A 187 8.07 10.55 -4.70
N GLY A 188 7.92 9.33 -4.21
CA GLY A 188 8.26 8.12 -4.95
C GLY A 188 7.11 7.64 -5.84
N ILE A 189 7.42 7.25 -7.07
CA ILE A 189 6.50 6.51 -7.95
C ILE A 189 7.19 5.24 -8.40
N VAL A 190 6.51 4.11 -8.28
CA VAL A 190 6.94 2.84 -8.86
C VAL A 190 5.94 2.41 -9.94
N ALA A 191 6.45 1.93 -11.07
CA ALA A 191 5.65 1.36 -12.15
C ALA A 191 6.19 -0.01 -12.56
N VAL A 192 5.29 -0.83 -13.12
CA VAL A 192 5.60 -2.22 -13.49
C VAL A 192 5.25 -2.45 -14.95
N ILE A 193 6.17 -3.03 -15.70
CA ILE A 193 5.90 -3.59 -17.04
C ILE A 193 5.87 -5.12 -16.92
N PRO A 194 4.68 -5.74 -16.90
CA PRO A 194 4.57 -7.20 -16.74
C PRO A 194 5.40 -7.97 -17.77
N GLY A 195 6.17 -8.94 -17.31
CA GLY A 195 7.07 -9.74 -18.12
C GLY A 195 8.38 -9.06 -18.50
N LYS A 196 8.64 -7.82 -18.03
CA LYS A 196 9.85 -7.07 -18.42
C LYS A 196 10.63 -6.49 -17.24
N LEU A 197 10.09 -5.49 -16.56
CA LEU A 197 10.83 -4.75 -15.53
C LEU A 197 9.90 -3.97 -14.58
N SER A 198 10.47 -3.44 -13.52
CA SER A 198 9.92 -2.38 -12.66
C SER A 198 10.77 -1.12 -12.78
N ILE A 199 10.15 0.02 -12.61
CA ILE A 199 10.78 1.35 -12.68
C ILE A 199 10.42 2.09 -11.40
N ALA A 200 11.38 2.74 -10.76
CA ALA A 200 11.11 3.67 -9.68
C ALA A 200 11.74 5.04 -9.99
N VAL A 201 10.97 6.07 -9.71
CA VAL A 201 11.42 7.46 -9.81
C VAL A 201 11.11 8.17 -8.51
N TRP A 202 11.87 9.19 -8.19
CA TRP A 202 11.63 10.03 -7.02
C TRP A 202 11.81 11.49 -7.42
N SER A 203 10.88 12.33 -6.95
CA SER A 203 10.95 13.77 -7.09
C SER A 203 10.66 14.38 -5.72
N PRO A 204 11.54 15.27 -5.19
CA PRO A 204 11.18 16.05 -4.04
C PRO A 204 10.02 16.98 -4.40
N GLU A 205 9.12 17.24 -3.47
CA GLU A 205 8.02 18.19 -3.63
C GLU A 205 6.99 17.79 -4.72
N LEU A 206 6.52 16.54 -4.67
CA LEU A 206 5.34 16.14 -5.44
C LEU A 206 4.06 16.44 -4.66
#